data_8b64221fd1ec4058cbd46aa83fff0f7c
#
_entry.id   8b64221fd1ec4058cbd46aa83fff0f7c
#
_cell.length_a   1.000
_cell.length_b   1.000
_cell.length_c   1.000
_cell.angle_alpha   90.00
_cell.angle_beta   90.00
_cell.angle_gamma   90.00
#
_symmetry.space_group_name_H-M   'P 1'
#
loop_
_entity.id
_entity.type
_entity.pdbx_description
1 polymer ?
#
loop_
_entity_poly.entity_id
_entity_poly.type
_entity_poly.pdbx_seq_one_letter_code
_entity_poly.pdbx_strand_id
1 'polypeptide(L)'
;MRLDDLIEAAREFSACAKGVAMVLHQSRSTATGRRPEELLSALSLDIIGFTEGSPAAVMHLERSEGQMLLDGVDFGDHAYRTLVKGIEMASSSSDSLPPGFDFGVLRLRDIGKLFNKGLARMEFTLREPGRPLKAGFDRERCDRIRQRIERRQGQRQTIEGRLLMADFKESARILRVHPPVGPAINCKFPENLIGEVQDCIRTVRASQ
;
A
#
# COMPACT_ATOMS: atom_id res chain seq x y z
N MET A 1 4.99 -26.76 3.11
CA MET A 1 5.13 -25.37 3.57
C MET A 1 5.21 -25.39 5.08
N ARG A 2 6.12 -24.65 5.69
CA ARG A 2 6.23 -24.54 7.14
C ARG A 2 5.16 -23.58 7.66
N LEU A 3 4.67 -23.79 8.87
CA LEU A 3 3.68 -22.91 9.49
C LEU A 3 4.18 -21.45 9.60
N ASP A 4 5.48 -21.30 9.93
CA ASP A 4 6.11 -19.98 10.00
C ASP A 4 6.05 -19.21 8.69
N ASP A 5 6.23 -19.90 7.56
CA ASP A 5 6.15 -19.28 6.22
C ASP A 5 4.73 -18.79 5.91
N LEU A 6 3.71 -19.55 6.34
CA LEU A 6 2.31 -19.15 6.20
C LEU A 6 1.98 -17.93 7.05
N ILE A 7 2.44 -17.90 8.29
CA ILE A 7 2.26 -16.78 9.21
C ILE A 7 2.97 -15.53 8.65
N GLU A 8 4.19 -15.67 8.14
CA GLU A 8 4.94 -14.57 7.51
C GLU A 8 4.18 -14.04 6.29
N ALA A 9 3.67 -14.92 5.41
CA ALA A 9 2.86 -14.53 4.26
C ALA A 9 1.59 -13.77 4.66
N ALA A 10 0.88 -14.23 5.67
CA ALA A 10 -0.33 -13.58 6.17
C ALA A 10 -0.03 -12.18 6.75
N ARG A 11 1.07 -12.04 7.50
CA ARG A 11 1.53 -10.75 8.05
C ARG A 11 1.87 -9.75 6.94
N GLU A 12 2.62 -10.17 5.93
CA GLU A 12 2.99 -9.30 4.82
C GLU A 12 1.78 -8.92 3.96
N PHE A 13 0.86 -9.85 3.74
CA PHE A 13 -0.40 -9.57 3.05
C PHE A 13 -1.24 -8.53 3.83
N SER A 14 -1.40 -8.70 5.14
CA SER A 14 -2.07 -7.71 6.00
C SER A 14 -1.35 -6.36 5.98
N ALA A 15 -0.01 -6.34 5.99
CA ALA A 15 0.75 -5.10 5.88
C ALA A 15 0.55 -4.39 4.53
N CYS A 16 0.37 -5.15 3.43
CA CYS A 16 0.01 -4.60 2.12
C CYS A 16 -1.39 -3.97 2.16
N ALA A 17 -2.39 -4.66 2.74
CA ALA A 17 -3.73 -4.13 2.89
C ALA A 17 -3.76 -2.84 3.71
N LYS A 18 -2.99 -2.78 4.82
CA LYS A 18 -2.81 -1.56 5.60
C LYS A 18 -2.21 -0.42 4.79
N GLY A 19 -1.27 -0.71 3.89
CA GLY A 19 -0.71 0.28 2.97
C GLY A 19 -1.77 0.85 2.02
N VAL A 20 -2.57 -0.01 1.41
CA VAL A 20 -3.69 0.38 0.54
C VAL A 20 -4.73 1.20 1.31
N ALA A 21 -5.13 0.73 2.50
CA ALA A 21 -6.10 1.40 3.35
C ALA A 21 -5.66 2.80 3.76
N MET A 22 -4.38 3.00 4.08
CA MET A 22 -3.85 4.34 4.41
C MET A 22 -4.07 5.34 3.28
N VAL A 23 -3.89 4.91 2.03
CA VAL A 23 -4.13 5.79 0.88
C VAL A 23 -5.62 6.04 0.68
N LEU A 24 -6.45 5.00 0.76
CA LEU A 24 -7.90 5.13 0.66
C LEU A 24 -8.47 6.07 1.74
N HIS A 25 -7.96 5.98 2.97
CA HIS A 25 -8.34 6.86 4.08
C HIS A 25 -7.89 8.30 3.84
N GLN A 26 -6.65 8.52 3.43
CA GLN A 26 -6.10 9.86 3.20
C GLN A 26 -6.74 10.58 2.01
N SER A 27 -7.30 9.83 1.04
CA SER A 27 -8.07 10.44 -0.03
C SER A 27 -9.30 11.24 0.46
N ARG A 28 -9.75 10.98 1.69
CA ARG A 28 -10.91 11.63 2.33
C ARG A 28 -10.57 12.49 3.53
N SER A 29 -9.39 12.35 4.12
CA SER A 29 -8.97 13.08 5.31
C SER A 29 -7.70 13.85 5.04
N THR A 30 -7.75 15.16 5.30
CA THR A 30 -6.56 16.03 5.33
C THR A 30 -5.82 15.98 6.66
N ALA A 31 -6.28 15.17 7.62
CA ALA A 31 -5.66 15.03 8.93
C ALA A 31 -4.32 14.29 8.80
N THR A 32 -3.22 15.00 9.04
CA THR A 32 -1.89 14.44 9.22
C THR A 32 -1.76 13.99 10.67
N GLY A 33 -1.55 12.71 10.93
CA GLY A 33 -1.42 12.24 12.30
C GLY A 33 -1.09 10.74 12.41
N ARG A 34 -0.99 10.30 13.66
CA ARG A 34 -0.86 8.90 14.08
C ARG A 34 -1.96 8.06 13.40
N ARG A 35 -1.59 6.87 12.92
CA ARG A 35 -2.56 5.96 12.27
C ARG A 35 -3.79 5.80 13.15
N PRO A 36 -4.99 6.05 12.65
CA PRO A 36 -6.20 5.89 13.45
C PRO A 36 -6.30 4.43 13.89
N GLU A 37 -6.54 4.20 15.18
CA GLU A 37 -6.68 2.86 15.74
C GLU A 37 -7.86 2.12 15.10
N GLU A 38 -8.93 2.85 14.81
CA GLU A 38 -10.11 2.39 14.09
C GLU A 38 -9.79 1.81 12.71
N LEU A 39 -8.82 2.43 12.00
CA LEU A 39 -8.38 1.93 10.69
C LEU A 39 -7.58 0.64 10.82
N LEU A 40 -6.79 0.51 11.88
CA LEU A 40 -6.01 -0.70 12.12
C LEU A 40 -6.90 -1.88 12.56
N SER A 41 -7.91 -1.62 13.39
CA SER A 41 -8.88 -2.63 13.82
C SER A 41 -9.74 -3.12 12.65
N ALA A 42 -10.19 -2.22 11.76
CA ALA A 42 -10.95 -2.59 10.57
C ALA A 42 -10.19 -3.49 9.57
N LEU A 43 -8.88 -3.66 9.74
CA LEU A 43 -8.02 -4.49 8.91
C LEU A 43 -7.47 -5.71 9.63
N SER A 44 -7.96 -6.00 10.83
CA SER A 44 -7.54 -7.17 11.60
C SER A 44 -8.02 -8.46 10.93
N LEU A 45 -7.10 -9.41 10.76
CA LEU A 45 -7.38 -10.73 10.21
C LEU A 45 -7.12 -11.79 11.27
N ASP A 46 -8.14 -12.56 11.58
CA ASP A 46 -8.06 -13.71 12.45
C ASP A 46 -7.93 -14.99 11.64
N ILE A 47 -6.99 -15.87 12.03
CA ILE A 47 -6.92 -17.20 11.46
C ILE A 47 -7.93 -18.06 12.22
N ILE A 48 -9.01 -18.44 11.51
CA ILE A 48 -10.11 -19.23 12.10
C ILE A 48 -9.99 -20.73 11.82
N GLY A 49 -9.07 -21.14 10.95
CA GLY A 49 -8.87 -22.55 10.65
C GLY A 49 -7.92 -22.78 9.48
N PHE A 50 -7.68 -24.06 9.25
CA PHE A 50 -6.88 -24.56 8.13
C PHE A 50 -7.74 -25.53 7.31
N THR A 51 -7.50 -25.57 6.01
CA THR A 51 -8.16 -26.53 5.12
C THR A 51 -7.44 -27.86 5.25
N GLU A 52 -8.17 -28.93 5.59
CA GLU A 52 -7.63 -30.28 5.71
C GLU A 52 -6.94 -30.72 4.41
N GLY A 53 -5.75 -31.28 4.52
CA GLY A 53 -4.96 -31.75 3.37
C GLY A 53 -4.39 -30.66 2.45
N SER A 54 -4.57 -29.39 2.80
CA SER A 54 -4.04 -28.25 2.02
C SER A 54 -3.28 -27.27 2.91
N PRO A 55 -2.18 -26.68 2.44
CA PRO A 55 -1.50 -25.60 3.17
C PRO A 55 -2.24 -24.26 3.01
N ALA A 56 -3.53 -24.25 3.25
CA ALA A 56 -4.38 -23.06 3.16
C ALA A 56 -4.91 -22.66 4.54
N ALA A 57 -4.73 -21.39 4.91
CA ALA A 57 -5.34 -20.81 6.08
C ALA A 57 -6.64 -20.09 5.69
N VAL A 58 -7.68 -20.30 6.47
CA VAL A 58 -8.92 -19.53 6.39
C VAL A 58 -8.81 -18.37 7.36
N MET A 59 -8.87 -17.15 6.83
CA MET A 59 -8.80 -15.92 7.60
C MET A 59 -10.15 -15.22 7.56
N HIS A 60 -10.52 -14.63 8.68
CA HIS A 60 -11.72 -13.82 8.83
C HIS A 60 -11.32 -12.38 9.10
N LEU A 61 -11.99 -11.44 8.45
CA LEU A 61 -11.86 -10.03 8.75
C LEU A 61 -12.73 -9.74 9.98
N GLU A 62 -12.10 -9.31 11.07
CA GLU A 62 -12.81 -8.94 12.28
C GLU A 62 -13.70 -7.71 12.02
N ARG A 63 -14.99 -7.85 12.30
CA ARG A 63 -15.95 -6.76 12.21
C ARG A 63 -16.27 -6.26 13.60
N SER A 64 -15.85 -5.05 13.93
CA SER A 64 -16.18 -4.40 15.18
C SER A 64 -17.47 -3.58 15.07
N GLU A 65 -18.22 -3.46 16.16
CA GLU A 65 -19.33 -2.51 16.26
C GLU A 65 -18.81 -1.09 16.03
N GLY A 66 -19.44 -0.32 15.14
CA GLY A 66 -18.98 1.04 14.78
C GLY A 66 -18.00 1.08 13.59
N GLN A 67 -17.97 0.03 12.80
CA GLN A 67 -17.09 -0.13 11.66
C GLN A 67 -17.09 1.06 10.71
N MET A 68 -15.89 1.46 10.26
CA MET A 68 -15.71 2.52 9.28
C MET A 68 -16.26 2.09 7.92
N LEU A 69 -17.22 2.86 7.41
CA LEU A 69 -17.78 2.65 6.07
C LEU A 69 -17.15 3.63 5.08
N LEU A 70 -16.80 3.13 3.91
CA LEU A 70 -16.38 3.90 2.75
C LEU A 70 -17.47 3.78 1.68
N ASP A 71 -18.24 4.85 1.45
CA ASP A 71 -19.40 4.84 0.54
C ASP A 71 -20.44 3.73 0.84
N GLY A 72 -20.66 3.44 2.12
CA GLY A 72 -21.59 2.39 2.56
C GLY A 72 -21.00 0.97 2.48
N VAL A 73 -19.74 0.82 2.05
CA VAL A 73 -19.04 -0.46 2.00
C VAL A 73 -18.07 -0.51 3.19
N ASP A 74 -17.96 -1.72 3.77
CA ASP A 74 -16.97 -2.00 4.79
C ASP A 74 -15.55 -1.59 4.33
N PHE A 75 -14.89 -0.76 5.12
CA PHE A 75 -13.58 -0.22 4.76
C PHE A 75 -12.51 -1.31 4.65
N GLY A 76 -12.52 -2.27 5.55
CA GLY A 76 -11.60 -3.40 5.53
C GLY A 76 -11.80 -4.26 4.29
N ASP A 77 -13.04 -4.63 4.00
CA ASP A 77 -13.41 -5.36 2.77
C ASP A 77 -12.94 -4.61 1.53
N HIS A 78 -13.15 -3.28 1.49
CA HIS A 78 -12.72 -2.46 0.36
C HIS A 78 -11.20 -2.45 0.18
N ALA A 79 -10.43 -2.35 1.26
CA ALA A 79 -8.98 -2.36 1.22
C ALA A 79 -8.43 -3.71 0.74
N TYR A 80 -8.93 -4.83 1.26
CA TYR A 80 -8.53 -6.17 0.83
C TYR A 80 -8.94 -6.46 -0.62
N ARG A 81 -10.14 -6.04 -1.02
CA ARG A 81 -10.59 -6.14 -2.40
C ARG A 81 -9.70 -5.36 -3.36
N THR A 82 -9.35 -4.13 -3.00
CA THR A 82 -8.45 -3.29 -3.78
C THR A 82 -7.07 -3.94 -3.91
N LEU A 83 -6.54 -4.52 -2.83
CA LEU A 83 -5.27 -5.24 -2.85
C LEU A 83 -5.31 -6.44 -3.80
N VAL A 84 -6.32 -7.33 -3.66
CA VAL A 84 -6.41 -8.56 -4.47
C VAL A 84 -6.63 -8.22 -5.95
N LYS A 85 -7.51 -7.27 -6.26
CA LYS A 85 -7.69 -6.76 -7.64
C LYS A 85 -6.40 -6.16 -8.19
N GLY A 86 -5.69 -5.39 -7.37
CA GLY A 86 -4.43 -4.78 -7.77
C GLY A 86 -3.36 -5.82 -8.11
N ILE A 87 -3.26 -6.92 -7.34
CA ILE A 87 -2.35 -8.03 -7.64
C ILE A 87 -2.72 -8.69 -8.98
N GLU A 88 -4.01 -8.95 -9.21
CA GLU A 88 -4.49 -9.53 -10.46
C GLU A 88 -4.18 -8.63 -11.65
N MET A 89 -4.52 -7.35 -11.57
CA MET A 89 -4.29 -6.36 -12.64
C MET A 89 -2.81 -6.11 -12.90
N ALA A 90 -1.98 -6.03 -11.86
CA ALA A 90 -0.54 -5.86 -12.01
C ALA A 90 0.14 -7.08 -12.63
N SER A 91 -0.46 -8.26 -12.49
CA SER A 91 0.00 -9.49 -13.12
C SER A 91 -0.45 -9.62 -14.58
N SER A 92 -1.43 -8.83 -15.00
CA SER A 92 -1.93 -8.72 -16.37
C SER A 92 -1.28 -7.54 -17.09
N SER A 93 -1.58 -7.39 -18.37
CA SER A 93 -1.13 -6.24 -19.19
C SER A 93 -1.93 -4.96 -18.97
N SER A 94 -2.78 -4.90 -17.95
CA SER A 94 -3.60 -3.71 -17.66
C SER A 94 -2.74 -2.50 -17.30
N ASP A 95 -2.97 -1.37 -17.95
CA ASP A 95 -2.23 -0.12 -17.69
C ASP A 95 -2.74 0.64 -16.47
N SER A 96 -4.00 0.40 -16.07
CA SER A 96 -4.60 1.04 -14.90
C SER A 96 -4.49 0.14 -13.66
N LEU A 97 -4.11 0.71 -12.53
CA LEU A 97 -4.12 0.05 -11.23
C LEU A 97 -5.12 0.78 -10.31
N PRO A 98 -5.74 0.05 -9.37
CA PRO A 98 -6.59 0.70 -8.38
C PRO A 98 -5.84 1.77 -7.59
N PRO A 99 -6.50 2.86 -7.18
CA PRO A 99 -5.90 3.87 -6.32
C PRO A 99 -5.30 3.26 -5.07
N GLY A 100 -4.12 3.71 -4.67
CA GLY A 100 -3.45 3.24 -3.47
C GLY A 100 -2.71 1.90 -3.60
N PHE A 101 -2.89 1.18 -4.69
CA PHE A 101 -2.25 -0.11 -4.88
C PHE A 101 -0.72 -0.01 -4.86
N ASP A 102 -0.14 1.02 -5.47
CA ASP A 102 1.31 1.20 -5.55
C ASP A 102 1.99 1.23 -4.16
N PHE A 103 1.31 1.75 -3.13
CA PHE A 103 1.83 1.78 -1.76
C PHE A 103 1.74 0.44 -1.04
N GLY A 104 0.67 -0.30 -1.27
CA GLY A 104 0.53 -1.66 -0.75
C GLY A 104 1.57 -2.60 -1.37
N VAL A 105 1.78 -2.47 -2.66
CA VAL A 105 2.66 -3.34 -3.45
C VAL A 105 4.13 -3.28 -3.03
N LEU A 106 4.61 -2.18 -2.48
CA LEU A 106 5.98 -2.12 -1.94
C LEU A 106 6.24 -3.21 -0.88
N ARG A 107 5.20 -3.64 -0.15
CA ARG A 107 5.28 -4.74 0.82
C ARG A 107 5.23 -6.13 0.17
N LEU A 108 4.63 -6.27 -1.01
CA LEU A 108 4.62 -7.54 -1.74
C LEU A 108 6.03 -8.04 -2.08
N ARG A 109 7.02 -7.14 -2.14
CA ARG A 109 8.43 -7.51 -2.24
C ARG A 109 8.87 -8.43 -1.11
N ASP A 110 8.34 -8.22 0.09
CA ASP A 110 8.71 -9.01 1.26
C ASP A 110 8.06 -10.40 1.21
N ILE A 111 6.83 -10.50 0.72
CA ILE A 111 6.21 -11.80 0.38
C ILE A 111 7.05 -12.53 -0.69
N GLY A 112 7.61 -11.81 -1.65
CA GLY A 112 8.48 -12.38 -2.69
C GLY A 112 9.72 -13.10 -2.15
N LYS A 113 10.18 -12.77 -0.95
CA LYS A 113 11.29 -13.47 -0.28
C LYS A 113 10.97 -14.92 0.05
N LEU A 114 9.69 -15.26 0.26
CA LEU A 114 9.24 -16.63 0.56
C LEU A 114 9.46 -17.58 -0.62
N PHE A 115 9.43 -17.07 -1.87
CA PHE A 115 9.74 -17.85 -3.05
C PHE A 115 11.21 -18.31 -3.09
N ASN A 116 12.12 -17.58 -2.44
CA ASN A 116 13.50 -17.99 -2.26
C ASN A 116 13.67 -19.10 -1.22
N LYS A 117 12.66 -19.33 -0.37
CA LYS A 117 12.61 -20.37 0.66
C LYS A 117 11.92 -21.65 0.17
N GLY A 118 11.63 -21.76 -1.13
CA GLY A 118 11.03 -22.95 -1.74
C GLY A 118 9.50 -22.89 -1.93
N LEU A 119 8.86 -21.78 -1.61
CA LEU A 119 7.46 -21.58 -1.95
C LEU A 119 7.31 -21.40 -3.47
N ALA A 120 6.48 -22.21 -4.12
CA ALA A 120 6.29 -22.12 -5.56
C ALA A 120 5.22 -21.09 -5.95
N ARG A 121 4.12 -21.06 -5.22
CA ARG A 121 2.95 -20.22 -5.53
C ARG A 121 2.13 -19.98 -4.28
N MET A 122 1.48 -18.81 -4.21
CA MET A 122 0.38 -18.49 -3.29
C MET A 122 -0.86 -18.10 -4.08
N GLU A 123 -2.03 -18.33 -3.50
CA GLU A 123 -3.30 -17.83 -4.03
C GLU A 123 -4.06 -17.13 -2.90
N PHE A 124 -4.49 -15.92 -3.17
CA PHE A 124 -5.37 -15.17 -2.28
C PHE A 124 -6.78 -15.25 -2.85
N THR A 125 -7.72 -15.77 -2.06
CA THR A 125 -9.12 -15.86 -2.44
C THR A 125 -9.95 -15.05 -1.47
N LEU A 126 -10.57 -13.99 -1.97
CA LEU A 126 -11.58 -13.24 -1.22
C LEU A 126 -12.95 -13.81 -1.55
N ARG A 127 -13.63 -14.35 -0.54
CA ARG A 127 -14.98 -14.89 -0.69
C ARG A 127 -15.98 -13.75 -0.72
N GLU A 128 -16.66 -13.62 -1.82
CA GLU A 128 -17.73 -12.63 -2.04
C GLU A 128 -19.03 -13.34 -2.41
N PRO A 129 -20.19 -12.73 -2.13
CA PRO A 129 -21.46 -13.20 -2.70
C PRO A 129 -21.38 -13.20 -4.23
N GLY A 130 -21.65 -14.35 -4.85
CA GLY A 130 -21.58 -14.55 -6.29
C GLY A 130 -20.25 -15.17 -6.72
N ARG A 131 -19.29 -14.39 -7.19
CA ARG A 131 -17.99 -14.91 -7.70
C ARG A 131 -16.83 -14.54 -6.80
N PRO A 132 -16.07 -15.51 -6.28
CA PRO A 132 -14.89 -15.22 -5.47
C PRO A 132 -13.85 -14.46 -6.30
N LEU A 133 -13.26 -13.44 -5.69
CA LEU A 133 -12.12 -12.73 -6.27
C LEU A 133 -10.85 -13.50 -5.94
N LYS A 134 -10.06 -13.84 -6.95
CA LYS A 134 -8.83 -14.63 -6.79
C LYS A 134 -7.64 -13.92 -7.41
N ALA A 135 -6.53 -13.94 -6.70
CA ALA A 135 -5.25 -13.49 -7.23
C ALA A 135 -4.16 -14.52 -6.93
N GLY A 136 -3.56 -15.06 -7.99
CA GLY A 136 -2.38 -15.91 -7.87
C GLY A 136 -1.13 -15.05 -7.76
N PHE A 137 -0.17 -15.49 -6.96
CA PHE A 137 1.11 -14.82 -6.74
C PHE A 137 2.22 -15.85 -6.75
N ASP A 138 3.14 -15.71 -7.66
CA ASP A 138 4.33 -16.52 -7.84
C ASP A 138 5.53 -15.61 -8.07
N ARG A 139 6.70 -16.20 -8.19
CA ARG A 139 7.96 -15.47 -8.40
C ARG A 139 7.93 -14.59 -9.66
N GLU A 140 7.42 -15.12 -10.76
CA GLU A 140 7.37 -14.38 -12.02
C GLU A 140 6.44 -13.17 -11.94
N ARG A 141 5.27 -13.33 -11.29
CA ARG A 141 4.34 -12.23 -11.05
C ARG A 141 4.91 -11.18 -10.10
N CYS A 142 5.61 -11.62 -9.06
CA CYS A 142 6.32 -10.72 -8.16
C CYS A 142 7.34 -9.86 -8.91
N ASP A 143 8.14 -10.47 -9.78
CA ASP A 143 9.15 -9.77 -10.57
C ASP A 143 8.51 -8.80 -11.58
N ARG A 144 7.40 -9.19 -12.22
CA ARG A 144 6.63 -8.28 -13.11
C ARG A 144 6.09 -7.08 -12.37
N ILE A 145 5.50 -7.28 -11.20
CA ILE A 145 4.98 -6.19 -10.34
C ILE A 145 6.13 -5.25 -9.97
N ARG A 146 7.27 -5.79 -9.53
CA ARG A 146 8.45 -5.01 -9.16
C ARG A 146 8.96 -4.17 -10.33
N GLN A 147 9.16 -4.76 -11.50
CA GLN A 147 9.60 -4.06 -12.70
C GLN A 147 8.63 -2.95 -13.11
N ARG A 148 7.33 -3.17 -12.97
CA ARG A 148 6.32 -2.18 -13.28
C ARG A 148 6.39 -0.98 -12.34
N ILE A 149 6.61 -1.20 -11.05
CA ILE A 149 6.78 -0.13 -10.07
C ILE A 149 8.07 0.64 -10.35
N GLU A 150 9.18 -0.05 -10.59
CA GLU A 150 10.46 0.56 -10.92
C GLU A 150 10.39 1.42 -12.19
N ARG A 151 9.69 0.95 -13.23
CA ARG A 151 9.46 1.73 -14.46
C ARG A 151 8.67 3.01 -14.18
N ARG A 152 7.64 2.95 -13.31
CA ARG A 152 6.87 4.13 -12.93
C ARG A 152 7.68 5.13 -12.11
N GLN A 153 8.57 4.66 -11.24
CA GLN A 153 9.46 5.52 -10.46
C GLN A 153 10.43 6.32 -11.34
N GLY A 154 10.77 5.84 -12.53
CA GLY A 154 11.60 6.56 -13.49
C GLY A 154 10.85 7.57 -14.37
N GLN A 155 9.53 7.68 -14.29
CA GLN A 155 8.75 8.62 -15.07
C GLN A 155 8.71 10.00 -14.41
N ARG A 156 8.80 11.05 -15.24
CA ARG A 156 8.63 12.43 -14.79
C ARG A 156 7.19 12.62 -14.31
N GLN A 157 7.03 12.95 -13.02
CA GLN A 157 5.72 13.19 -12.42
C GLN A 157 5.66 14.60 -11.85
N THR A 158 4.52 15.25 -12.01
CA THR A 158 4.20 16.48 -11.28
C THR A 158 3.52 16.09 -9.98
N ILE A 159 4.06 16.58 -8.87
CA ILE A 159 3.53 16.28 -7.53
C ILE A 159 3.01 17.59 -6.96
N GLU A 160 1.72 17.64 -6.69
CA GLU A 160 1.11 18.75 -5.96
C GLU A 160 0.98 18.39 -4.49
N GLY A 161 1.32 19.33 -3.61
CA GLY A 161 1.25 19.08 -2.17
C GLY A 161 1.84 20.21 -1.34
N ARG A 162 1.72 20.09 -0.02
CA ARG A 162 2.28 21.05 0.93
C ARG A 162 3.75 20.75 1.19
N LEU A 163 4.60 21.77 1.05
CA LEU A 163 6.00 21.71 1.41
C LEU A 163 6.13 22.06 2.90
N LEU A 164 6.37 21.05 3.75
CA LEU A 164 6.46 21.24 5.21
C LEU A 164 7.89 21.21 5.74
N MET A 165 8.82 20.66 4.99
CA MET A 165 10.21 20.54 5.40
C MET A 165 11.14 20.64 4.19
N ALA A 166 12.24 21.39 4.36
CA ALA A 166 13.38 21.33 3.45
C ALA A 166 14.68 21.30 4.26
N ASP A 167 15.61 20.44 3.87
CA ASP A 167 16.97 20.38 4.38
C ASP A 167 17.90 20.93 3.29
N PHE A 168 18.66 21.95 3.64
CA PHE A 168 19.56 22.66 2.73
C PHE A 168 21.04 22.25 2.90
N LYS A 169 21.34 21.23 3.72
CA LYS A 169 22.70 20.73 3.88
C LYS A 169 23.22 20.20 2.55
N GLU A 170 24.48 20.51 2.23
CA GLU A 170 25.10 20.09 0.96
C GLU A 170 25.00 18.59 0.70
N SER A 171 25.10 17.76 1.76
CA SER A 171 25.04 16.30 1.66
C SER A 171 23.60 15.75 1.50
N ALA A 172 22.57 16.55 1.78
CA ALA A 172 21.19 16.08 1.85
C ALA A 172 20.19 17.18 1.50
N ARG A 173 20.31 17.78 0.30
CA ARG A 173 19.30 18.72 -0.19
C ARG A 173 18.01 17.99 -0.48
N ILE A 174 17.15 17.89 0.53
CA ILE A 174 15.90 17.16 0.48
C ILE A 174 14.76 18.09 0.86
N LEU A 175 13.73 18.12 0.04
CA LEU A 175 12.43 18.70 0.39
C LEU A 175 11.43 17.57 0.60
N ARG A 176 10.50 17.77 1.55
CA ARG A 176 9.42 16.84 1.83
C ARG A 176 8.10 17.46 1.43
N VAL A 177 7.50 16.90 0.39
CA VAL A 177 6.18 17.28 -0.10
C VAL A 177 5.14 16.35 0.48
N HIS A 178 4.07 16.91 1.02
CA HIS A 178 2.91 16.18 1.53
C HIS A 178 1.78 16.33 0.51
N PRO A 179 1.57 15.34 -0.38
CA PRO A 179 0.46 15.37 -1.32
C PRO A 179 -0.86 15.26 -0.55
N PRO A 180 -1.98 15.73 -1.13
CA PRO A 180 -3.30 15.60 -0.50
C PRO A 180 -3.71 14.13 -0.32
N VAL A 181 -3.14 13.24 -1.11
CA VAL A 181 -3.36 11.79 -1.08
C VAL A 181 -2.01 11.07 -1.11
N GLY A 182 -1.77 10.15 -0.18
CA GLY A 182 -0.57 9.32 -0.12
C GLY A 182 0.47 9.77 0.92
N PRO A 183 1.57 9.05 1.03
CA PRO A 183 2.64 9.37 1.97
C PRO A 183 3.44 10.60 1.52
N ALA A 184 4.12 11.19 2.48
CA ALA A 184 5.06 12.26 2.19
C ALA A 184 6.19 11.77 1.27
N ILE A 185 6.52 12.59 0.28
CA ILE A 185 7.52 12.29 -0.73
C ILE A 185 8.77 13.12 -0.46
N ASN A 186 9.91 12.46 -0.36
CA ASN A 186 11.20 13.12 -0.24
C ASN A 186 11.79 13.34 -1.64
N CYS A 187 11.97 14.59 -2.02
CA CYS A 187 12.54 14.98 -3.29
C CYS A 187 13.96 15.56 -3.07
N LYS A 188 14.94 15.06 -3.79
CA LYS A 188 16.24 15.72 -3.85
C LYS A 188 16.19 16.88 -4.83
N PHE A 189 16.81 17.99 -4.50
CA PHE A 189 16.87 19.14 -5.38
C PHE A 189 18.31 19.65 -5.55
N PRO A 190 18.63 20.17 -6.74
CA PRO A 190 19.94 20.72 -7.02
C PRO A 190 20.15 22.12 -6.40
N GLU A 191 21.37 22.57 -6.33
CA GLU A 191 21.78 23.84 -5.68
C GLU A 191 21.09 25.07 -6.27
N ASN A 192 20.94 25.11 -7.59
CA ASN A 192 20.31 26.22 -8.29
C ASN A 192 18.84 26.45 -7.93
N LEU A 193 18.17 25.47 -7.28
CA LEU A 193 16.77 25.61 -6.82
C LEU A 193 16.64 26.03 -5.35
N ILE A 194 17.75 26.30 -4.65
CA ILE A 194 17.71 26.67 -3.22
C ILE A 194 16.83 27.91 -3.00
N GLY A 195 17.01 28.95 -3.82
CA GLY A 195 16.24 30.19 -3.71
C GLY A 195 14.74 29.96 -3.87
N GLU A 196 14.35 29.25 -4.93
CA GLU A 196 12.94 28.95 -5.22
C GLU A 196 12.31 28.13 -4.09
N VAL A 197 13.01 27.12 -3.55
CA VAL A 197 12.53 26.30 -2.43
C VAL A 197 12.38 27.15 -1.16
N GLN A 198 13.30 28.08 -0.88
CA GLN A 198 13.18 28.98 0.27
C GLN A 198 11.98 29.92 0.14
N ASP A 199 11.71 30.45 -1.05
CA ASP A 199 10.58 31.33 -1.30
C ASP A 199 9.25 30.58 -1.17
N CYS A 200 9.17 29.34 -1.65
CA CYS A 200 7.99 28.50 -1.44
C CYS A 200 7.68 28.28 0.05
N ILE A 201 8.70 28.05 0.89
CA ILE A 201 8.51 27.84 2.34
C ILE A 201 8.06 29.14 3.02
N ARG A 202 8.59 30.30 2.63
CA ARG A 202 8.20 31.60 3.17
C ARG A 202 6.73 31.93 2.83
N THR A 203 6.31 31.66 1.61
CA THR A 203 4.93 31.90 1.15
C THR A 203 3.92 31.06 1.94
N VAL A 204 4.23 29.80 2.23
CA VAL A 204 3.38 28.92 3.04
C VAL A 204 3.24 29.41 4.49
N ARG A 205 4.30 30.00 5.07
CA ARG A 205 4.24 30.57 6.44
C ARG A 205 3.48 31.89 6.53
N ALA A 206 3.43 32.66 5.45
CA ALA A 206 2.70 33.93 5.42
C ALA A 206 1.17 33.73 5.22
N SER A 207 0.73 32.52 4.85
CA SER A 207 -0.67 32.18 4.59
C SER A 207 -1.36 31.46 5.77
N GLN A 208 -0.70 31.34 6.91
CA GLN A 208 -1.22 30.81 8.19
C GLN A 208 -1.41 31.93 9.20
#